data_054dbe2c3d2299031d3e967266042a29
#
_entry.id   054dbe2c3d2299031d3e967266042a29
#
_cell.length_a   1.000
_cell.length_b   1.000
_cell.length_c   1.000
_cell.angle_alpha   90.00
_cell.angle_beta   90.00
_cell.angle_gamma   90.00
#
_symmetry.space_group_name_H-M   'P 1'
#
loop_
_entity.id
_entity.type
_entity.pdbx_description
1 polymer ?
#
loop_
_entity_poly.entity_id
_entity_poly.type
_entity_poly.pdbx_seq_one_letter_code
_entity_poly.pdbx_strand_id
1 'polypeptide(L)'
;MTFEREKKMQPIKILFVCLGNICRSPMAEYVMREKIKQAHLQHKILTASAGTSGWHDGEGMHCGTADILDQHKIASNDFVSRKVRSKDWADFDYLIAMDNENLRDLEKLFGHHPEKLFQITALCPDLGIDYIPDPWFTKNFNQTYELLDACCNALLDKIKQEHRL
;
A
#
# COMPACT_ATOMS: atom_id res chain seq x y z
N MET A 1 25.51 12.11 -14.92
CA MET A 1 24.96 11.55 -15.12
C MET A 1 24.80 11.01 -14.55
N THR A 2 24.62 10.98 -14.19
CA THR A 2 24.96 10.25 -13.63
C THR A 2 24.14 9.96 -12.42
N PHE A 3 24.18 10.71 -11.30
CA PHE A 3 23.39 10.40 -10.12
C PHE A 3 21.87 10.44 -10.38
N GLU A 4 21.38 11.48 -11.03
CA GLU A 4 19.96 11.58 -11.38
C GLU A 4 19.52 10.51 -12.38
N ARG A 5 20.40 10.16 -13.30
CA ARG A 5 20.11 9.13 -14.29
C ARG A 5 20.05 7.75 -13.65
N GLU A 6 20.95 7.46 -12.72
CA GLU A 6 20.93 6.22 -11.96
C GLU A 6 19.66 6.14 -11.09
N LYS A 7 19.29 7.25 -10.45
CA LYS A 7 18.08 7.33 -9.64
C LYS A 7 16.83 7.11 -10.49
N LYS A 8 16.77 7.63 -11.73
CA LYS A 8 15.64 7.41 -12.63
C LYS A 8 15.53 5.97 -13.13
N MET A 9 16.60 5.21 -13.08
CA MET A 9 16.62 3.82 -13.51
C MET A 9 16.23 2.85 -12.42
N GLN A 10 16.19 3.32 -11.16
CA GLN A 10 15.74 2.49 -10.04
C GLN A 10 14.22 2.41 -9.98
N PRO A 11 13.64 1.25 -9.58
CA PRO A 11 12.20 1.15 -9.41
C PRO A 11 11.69 2.11 -8.34
N ILE A 12 10.50 2.61 -8.55
CA ILE A 12 9.75 3.35 -7.54
C ILE A 12 9.15 2.31 -6.59
N LYS A 13 9.28 2.50 -5.29
CA LYS A 13 8.86 1.51 -4.30
C LYS A 13 7.78 2.08 -3.37
N ILE A 14 6.68 1.35 -3.25
CA ILE A 14 5.52 1.74 -2.45
C ILE A 14 5.38 0.77 -1.27
N LEU A 15 5.26 1.29 -0.06
CA LEU A 15 4.96 0.49 1.13
C LEU A 15 3.58 0.87 1.67
N PHE A 16 2.64 -0.07 1.63
CA PHE A 16 1.32 0.09 2.25
C PHE A 16 1.38 -0.38 3.70
N VAL A 17 0.79 0.39 4.62
CA VAL A 17 0.88 0.11 6.05
C VAL A 17 -0.50 0.13 6.70
N CYS A 18 -0.82 -0.92 7.45
CA CYS A 18 -1.97 -0.95 8.34
C CYS A 18 -1.53 -1.42 9.72
N LEU A 19 -2.45 -1.78 10.60
CA LEU A 19 -2.08 -2.20 11.96
C LEU A 19 -1.39 -3.56 11.98
N GLY A 20 -2.07 -4.60 11.49
CA GLY A 20 -1.62 -5.99 11.63
C GLY A 20 -0.92 -6.58 10.41
N ASN A 21 -0.97 -5.91 9.27
CA ASN A 21 -0.42 -6.39 8.00
C ASN A 21 -0.99 -7.76 7.60
N ILE A 22 -2.29 -7.96 7.81
CA ILE A 22 -2.98 -9.18 7.35
C ILE A 22 -4.24 -8.90 6.54
N CYS A 23 -4.83 -7.71 6.63
CA CYS A 23 -6.08 -7.38 5.93
C CYS A 23 -5.90 -6.30 4.89
N ARG A 24 -5.84 -5.02 5.32
CA ARG A 24 -5.89 -3.86 4.41
C ARG A 24 -4.62 -3.66 3.60
N SER A 25 -3.46 -3.64 4.27
CA SER A 25 -2.21 -3.37 3.55
C SER A 25 -1.82 -4.50 2.60
N PRO A 26 -2.02 -5.80 2.94
CA PRO A 26 -1.81 -6.85 1.95
C PRO A 26 -2.74 -6.72 0.74
N MET A 27 -4.00 -6.39 0.97
CA MET A 27 -4.94 -6.20 -0.13
C MET A 27 -4.49 -5.08 -1.05
N ALA A 28 -4.09 -3.93 -0.48
CA ALA A 28 -3.60 -2.79 -1.25
C ALA A 28 -2.34 -3.17 -2.06
N GLU A 29 -1.43 -3.90 -1.45
CA GLU A 29 -0.20 -4.34 -2.10
C GLU A 29 -0.50 -5.11 -3.38
N TYR A 30 -1.37 -6.12 -3.30
CA TYR A 30 -1.65 -6.99 -4.45
C TYR A 30 -2.59 -6.36 -5.46
N VAL A 31 -3.57 -5.57 -5.03
CA VAL A 31 -4.43 -4.80 -5.94
C VAL A 31 -3.58 -3.82 -6.76
N MET A 32 -2.70 -3.09 -6.10
CA MET A 32 -1.81 -2.14 -6.79
C MET A 32 -0.84 -2.86 -7.73
N ARG A 33 -0.28 -3.98 -7.29
CA ARG A 33 0.63 -4.79 -8.12
C ARG A 33 -0.06 -5.23 -9.41
N GLU A 34 -1.32 -5.64 -9.35
CA GLU A 34 -2.08 -6.04 -10.53
C GLU A 34 -2.30 -4.86 -11.48
N LYS A 35 -2.65 -3.68 -10.94
CA LYS A 35 -2.84 -2.48 -11.76
C LYS A 35 -1.54 -2.04 -12.44
N ILE A 36 -0.43 -2.13 -11.74
CA ILE A 36 0.90 -1.84 -12.28
C ILE A 36 1.22 -2.79 -13.44
N LYS A 37 0.93 -4.08 -13.27
CA LYS A 37 1.14 -5.09 -14.30
C LYS A 37 0.29 -4.81 -15.53
N GLN A 38 -0.98 -4.47 -15.35
CA GLN A 38 -1.88 -4.14 -16.45
C GLN A 38 -1.45 -2.89 -17.21
N ALA A 39 -0.77 -1.98 -16.54
CA ALA A 39 -0.20 -0.77 -17.15
C ALA A 39 1.19 -1.00 -17.76
N HIS A 40 1.70 -2.24 -17.69
CA HIS A 40 3.04 -2.61 -18.19
C HIS A 40 4.18 -1.85 -17.48
N LEU A 41 3.99 -1.56 -16.18
CA LEU A 41 4.96 -0.82 -15.36
C LEU A 41 5.61 -1.69 -14.28
N GLN A 42 5.48 -3.02 -14.37
CA GLN A 42 5.96 -3.94 -13.32
C GLN A 42 7.47 -3.91 -13.10
N HIS A 43 8.23 -3.38 -14.06
CA HIS A 43 9.69 -3.21 -13.91
C HIS A 43 10.06 -1.84 -13.36
N LYS A 44 9.09 -0.93 -13.24
CA LYS A 44 9.33 0.46 -12.83
C LYS A 44 8.73 0.80 -11.48
N ILE A 45 7.71 0.04 -11.02
CA ILE A 45 7.01 0.29 -9.76
C ILE A 45 6.86 -1.04 -9.02
N LEU A 46 7.34 -1.06 -7.77
CA LEU A 46 7.26 -2.24 -6.90
C LEU A 46 6.38 -1.91 -5.68
N THR A 47 5.67 -2.92 -5.19
CA THR A 47 4.82 -2.78 -4.01
C THR A 47 5.24 -3.74 -2.91
N ALA A 48 5.03 -3.31 -1.67
CA ALA A 48 5.22 -4.13 -0.48
C ALA A 48 4.22 -3.64 0.57
N SER A 49 4.14 -4.34 1.69
CA SER A 49 3.31 -3.91 2.81
C SER A 49 3.94 -4.30 4.14
N ALA A 50 3.50 -3.62 5.20
CA ALA A 50 3.98 -3.85 6.56
C ALA A 50 2.90 -3.45 7.57
N GLY A 51 3.09 -3.82 8.83
CA GLY A 51 2.20 -3.44 9.91
C GLY A 51 2.88 -2.48 10.88
N THR A 52 2.10 -1.65 11.55
CA THR A 52 2.62 -0.86 12.67
C THR A 52 2.86 -1.75 13.89
N SER A 53 2.15 -2.89 14.00
CA SER A 53 2.40 -3.90 15.01
C SER A 53 3.14 -5.09 14.41
N GLY A 54 3.79 -5.88 15.25
CA GLY A 54 4.43 -7.13 14.86
C GLY A 54 3.62 -8.37 15.24
N TRP A 55 2.34 -8.20 15.55
CA TRP A 55 1.49 -9.27 16.11
C TRP A 55 1.38 -10.49 15.20
N HIS A 56 1.47 -10.30 13.90
CA HIS A 56 1.31 -11.35 12.90
C HIS A 56 2.58 -11.62 12.09
N ASP A 57 3.75 -11.18 12.58
CA ASP A 57 5.00 -11.37 11.87
C ASP A 57 5.19 -12.85 11.47
N GLY A 58 5.48 -13.06 10.20
CA GLY A 58 5.71 -14.41 9.66
C GLY A 58 4.45 -15.14 9.21
N GLU A 59 3.26 -14.57 9.46
CA GLU A 59 1.99 -15.19 9.06
C GLU A 59 1.59 -14.77 7.65
N GLY A 60 0.70 -15.55 7.03
CA GLY A 60 0.06 -15.17 5.78
C GLY A 60 -1.05 -14.14 6.02
N MET A 61 -1.66 -13.67 4.93
CA MET A 61 -2.77 -12.72 5.03
C MET A 61 -4.03 -13.39 5.56
N HIS A 62 -4.96 -12.57 6.06
CA HIS A 62 -6.27 -13.04 6.51
C HIS A 62 -7.02 -13.71 5.36
N CYS A 63 -7.75 -14.79 5.66
CA CYS A 63 -8.48 -15.55 4.63
C CYS A 63 -9.48 -14.69 3.87
N GLY A 64 -10.10 -13.70 4.52
CA GLY A 64 -11.04 -12.79 3.85
C GLY A 64 -10.37 -11.96 2.78
N THR A 65 -9.15 -11.50 3.02
CA THR A 65 -8.35 -10.78 2.01
C THR A 65 -7.96 -11.72 0.87
N ALA A 66 -7.46 -12.91 1.20
CA ALA A 66 -7.06 -13.88 0.19
C ALA A 66 -8.25 -14.28 -0.70
N ASP A 67 -9.42 -14.49 -0.12
CA ASP A 67 -10.63 -14.86 -0.86
C ASP A 67 -11.05 -13.77 -1.85
N ILE A 68 -11.01 -12.50 -1.43
CA ILE A 68 -11.34 -11.37 -2.31
C ILE A 68 -10.35 -11.28 -3.46
N LEU A 69 -9.06 -11.42 -3.18
CA LEU A 69 -8.04 -11.39 -4.23
C LEU A 69 -8.24 -12.52 -5.22
N ASP A 70 -8.56 -13.75 -4.72
CA ASP A 70 -8.87 -14.90 -5.59
C ASP A 70 -10.09 -14.64 -6.46
N GLN A 71 -11.14 -14.04 -5.92
CA GLN A 71 -12.35 -13.71 -6.68
C GLN A 71 -12.03 -12.78 -7.85
N HIS A 72 -11.05 -11.90 -7.68
CA HIS A 72 -10.62 -10.97 -8.72
C HIS A 72 -9.42 -11.50 -9.53
N LYS A 73 -9.06 -12.78 -9.34
CA LYS A 73 -7.98 -13.46 -10.09
C LYS A 73 -6.61 -12.78 -9.89
N ILE A 74 -6.38 -12.32 -8.67
CA ILE A 74 -5.11 -11.69 -8.28
C ILE A 74 -4.33 -12.69 -7.44
N ALA A 75 -3.17 -13.13 -7.94
CA ALA A 75 -2.30 -14.07 -7.21
C ALA A 75 -1.66 -13.37 -6.00
N SER A 76 -1.62 -14.05 -4.86
CA SER A 76 -1.11 -13.48 -3.61
C SER A 76 -0.45 -14.53 -2.70
N ASN A 77 0.05 -15.62 -3.26
CA ASN A 77 0.54 -16.77 -2.51
C ASN A 77 1.95 -16.64 -1.96
N ASP A 78 2.64 -15.53 -2.25
CA ASP A 78 4.01 -15.27 -1.77
C ASP A 78 4.06 -14.29 -0.57
N PHE A 79 2.91 -13.93 -0.02
CA PHE A 79 2.82 -12.90 1.01
C PHE A 79 3.21 -13.42 2.40
N VAL A 80 3.99 -12.62 3.12
CA VAL A 80 4.33 -12.85 4.53
C VAL A 80 4.25 -11.51 5.27
N SER A 81 3.52 -11.49 6.40
CA SER A 81 3.37 -10.30 7.24
C SER A 81 4.67 -9.92 7.91
N ARG A 82 4.90 -8.62 8.04
CA ARG A 82 6.05 -8.10 8.79
C ARG A 82 5.74 -6.75 9.42
N LYS A 83 6.46 -6.41 10.47
CA LYS A 83 6.40 -5.09 11.09
C LYS A 83 7.23 -4.10 10.29
N VAL A 84 6.79 -2.84 10.27
CA VAL A 84 7.54 -1.72 9.67
C VAL A 84 8.87 -1.54 10.44
N ARG A 85 9.93 -1.22 9.70
CA ARG A 85 11.29 -1.03 10.23
C ARG A 85 11.79 0.37 9.90
N SER A 86 12.77 0.84 10.68
CA SER A 86 13.33 2.19 10.46
C SER A 86 13.92 2.36 9.07
N LYS A 87 14.56 1.32 8.50
CA LYS A 87 15.14 1.39 7.16
C LYS A 87 14.10 1.52 6.04
N ASP A 88 12.83 1.24 6.33
CA ASP A 88 11.76 1.38 5.33
C ASP A 88 11.64 2.83 4.83
N TRP A 89 11.99 3.79 5.68
CA TRP A 89 11.97 5.19 5.26
C TRP A 89 12.89 5.45 4.07
N ALA A 90 14.11 4.93 4.11
CA ALA A 90 15.07 5.09 3.02
C ALA A 90 14.77 4.18 1.83
N ASP A 91 14.23 2.97 2.10
CA ASP A 91 14.03 1.96 1.08
C ASP A 91 12.82 2.22 0.17
N PHE A 92 11.83 2.98 0.64
CA PHE A 92 10.58 3.21 -0.09
C PHE A 92 10.41 4.68 -0.45
N ASP A 93 9.80 4.93 -1.60
CA ASP A 93 9.51 6.29 -2.09
C ASP A 93 8.18 6.80 -1.53
N TYR A 94 7.25 5.89 -1.23
CA TYR A 94 5.93 6.21 -0.68
C TYR A 94 5.61 5.26 0.46
N LEU A 95 5.18 5.82 1.61
CA LEU A 95 4.63 5.07 2.73
C LEU A 95 3.17 5.48 2.87
N ILE A 96 2.26 4.53 2.72
CA ILE A 96 0.84 4.84 2.58
C ILE A 96 0.03 4.12 3.66
N ALA A 97 -0.60 4.92 4.52
CA ALA A 97 -1.41 4.45 5.64
C ALA A 97 -2.87 4.23 5.21
N MET A 98 -3.57 3.37 5.93
CA MET A 98 -4.97 3.05 5.67
C MET A 98 -5.93 3.90 6.49
N ASP A 99 -5.50 4.41 7.63
CA ASP A 99 -6.33 5.24 8.50
C ASP A 99 -5.45 6.23 9.28
N ASN A 100 -6.10 7.10 10.04
CA ASN A 100 -5.42 8.15 10.79
C ASN A 100 -4.53 7.59 11.91
N GLU A 101 -4.92 6.47 12.52
CA GLU A 101 -4.14 5.84 13.57
C GLU A 101 -2.83 5.28 13.01
N ASN A 102 -2.89 4.58 11.87
CA ASN A 102 -1.70 4.10 11.18
C ASN A 102 -0.78 5.27 10.82
N LEU A 103 -1.34 6.36 10.32
CA LEU A 103 -0.57 7.55 9.95
C LEU A 103 0.14 8.14 11.16
N ARG A 104 -0.54 8.29 12.27
CA ARG A 104 0.07 8.81 13.50
C ARG A 104 1.21 7.93 13.99
N ASP A 105 1.04 6.61 13.95
CA ASP A 105 2.08 5.67 14.37
C ASP A 105 3.31 5.80 13.47
N LEU A 106 3.11 5.96 12.17
CA LEU A 106 4.22 6.15 11.23
C LEU A 106 4.89 7.51 11.41
N GLU A 107 4.12 8.56 11.70
CA GLU A 107 4.69 9.89 11.97
C GLU A 107 5.53 9.92 13.24
N LYS A 108 5.19 9.10 14.24
CA LYS A 108 6.02 8.94 15.43
C LYS A 108 7.39 8.35 15.10
N LEU A 109 7.45 7.47 14.10
CA LEU A 109 8.70 6.84 13.68
C LEU A 109 9.51 7.71 12.74
N PHE A 110 8.85 8.38 11.80
CA PHE A 110 9.51 9.01 10.66
C PHE A 110 9.34 10.51 10.57
N GLY A 111 8.44 11.11 11.35
CA GLY A 111 8.13 12.53 11.30
C GLY A 111 7.01 12.85 10.32
N HIS A 112 6.71 14.14 10.20
CA HIS A 112 5.64 14.65 9.33
C HIS A 112 6.20 15.01 7.95
N HIS A 113 5.89 14.18 6.95
CA HIS A 113 6.36 14.35 5.59
C HIS A 113 5.23 14.00 4.62
N PRO A 114 4.22 14.88 4.46
CA PRO A 114 2.99 14.54 3.74
C PRO A 114 3.18 14.24 2.25
N GLU A 115 4.29 14.62 1.66
CA GLU A 115 4.61 14.30 0.27
C GLU A 115 5.04 12.85 0.07
N LYS A 116 5.47 12.19 1.14
CA LYS A 116 5.97 10.81 1.10
C LYS A 116 5.13 9.86 1.97
N LEU A 117 4.59 10.37 3.08
CA LEU A 117 3.85 9.60 4.07
C LEU A 117 2.45 10.20 4.22
N PHE A 118 1.42 9.47 3.78
CA PHE A 118 0.04 9.95 3.80
C PHE A 118 -0.96 8.80 3.82
N GLN A 119 -2.22 9.12 4.10
CA GLN A 119 -3.31 8.15 3.98
C GLN A 119 -3.71 7.98 2.52
N ILE A 120 -4.03 6.74 2.14
CA ILE A 120 -4.43 6.44 0.76
C ILE A 120 -5.70 7.19 0.34
N THR A 121 -6.63 7.39 1.27
CA THR A 121 -7.90 8.09 1.01
C THR A 121 -7.73 9.57 0.71
N ALA A 122 -6.59 10.16 1.07
CA ALA A 122 -6.27 11.55 0.70
C ALA A 122 -6.22 11.73 -0.83
N LEU A 123 -6.00 10.66 -1.58
CA LEU A 123 -5.97 10.69 -3.04
C LEU A 123 -7.36 10.65 -3.67
N CYS A 124 -8.38 10.32 -2.90
CA CYS A 124 -9.75 10.13 -3.38
C CYS A 124 -10.76 10.85 -2.50
N PRO A 125 -10.71 12.20 -2.42
CA PRO A 125 -11.63 12.94 -1.55
C PRO A 125 -13.09 12.75 -1.92
N ASP A 126 -13.38 12.40 -3.17
CA ASP A 126 -14.76 12.23 -3.67
C ASP A 126 -15.41 10.93 -3.18
N LEU A 127 -14.67 10.03 -2.55
CA LEU A 127 -15.27 8.80 -2.00
C LEU A 127 -16.19 9.05 -0.80
N GLY A 128 -16.11 10.23 -0.20
CA GLY A 128 -16.94 10.56 0.95
C GLY A 128 -16.53 9.84 2.24
N ILE A 129 -15.35 9.23 2.25
CA ILE A 129 -14.79 8.55 3.42
C ILE A 129 -13.31 8.92 3.52
N ASP A 130 -12.84 9.15 4.74
CA ASP A 130 -11.48 9.62 4.98
C ASP A 130 -10.55 8.56 5.56
N TYR A 131 -10.99 7.30 5.59
CA TYR A 131 -10.17 6.16 6.03
C TYR A 131 -10.68 4.88 5.40
N ILE A 132 -9.85 3.84 5.40
CA ILE A 132 -10.28 2.49 4.96
C ILE A 132 -10.74 1.73 6.20
N PRO A 133 -12.03 1.40 6.33
CA PRO A 133 -12.51 0.62 7.49
C PRO A 133 -11.78 -0.71 7.60
N ASP A 134 -11.50 -1.13 8.84
CA ASP A 134 -10.77 -2.37 9.09
C ASP A 134 -11.71 -3.57 8.98
N PRO A 135 -11.52 -4.46 7.98
CA PRO A 135 -12.42 -5.60 7.79
C PRO A 135 -12.28 -6.67 8.88
N TRP A 136 -11.24 -6.60 9.72
CA TRP A 136 -11.17 -7.42 10.92
C TRP A 136 -12.40 -7.19 11.80
N PHE A 137 -12.85 -5.93 11.90
CA PHE A 137 -14.01 -5.55 12.72
C PHE A 137 -15.32 -5.57 11.93
N THR A 138 -15.33 -5.03 10.71
CA THR A 138 -16.55 -4.91 9.91
C THR A 138 -16.96 -6.21 9.25
N LYS A 139 -16.02 -7.13 9.04
CA LYS A 139 -16.17 -8.36 8.27
C LYS A 139 -16.53 -8.11 6.79
N ASN A 140 -16.41 -6.87 6.33
CA ASN A 140 -16.79 -6.49 4.97
C ASN A 140 -15.52 -6.30 4.10
N PHE A 141 -14.98 -7.41 3.63
CA PHE A 141 -13.78 -7.42 2.77
C PHE A 141 -14.07 -6.89 1.37
N ASN A 142 -15.31 -7.00 0.88
CA ASN A 142 -15.72 -6.43 -0.40
C ASN A 142 -15.62 -4.90 -0.38
N GLN A 143 -16.09 -4.26 0.69
CA GLN A 143 -15.98 -2.81 0.87
C GLN A 143 -14.51 -2.37 0.83
N THR A 144 -13.65 -3.10 1.55
CA THR A 144 -12.22 -2.82 1.56
C THR A 144 -11.66 -2.88 0.15
N TYR A 145 -12.02 -3.91 -0.61
CA TYR A 145 -11.55 -4.06 -1.99
C TYR A 145 -12.02 -2.90 -2.87
N GLU A 146 -13.29 -2.54 -2.80
CA GLU A 146 -13.84 -1.47 -3.65
C GLU A 146 -13.16 -0.13 -3.37
N LEU A 147 -12.95 0.19 -2.09
CA LEU A 147 -12.27 1.42 -1.70
C LEU A 147 -10.81 1.42 -2.16
N LEU A 148 -10.11 0.32 -1.94
CA LEU A 148 -8.70 0.21 -2.34
C LEU A 148 -8.54 0.18 -3.85
N ASP A 149 -9.47 -0.43 -4.57
CA ASP A 149 -9.45 -0.42 -6.02
C ASP A 149 -9.48 1.02 -6.57
N ALA A 150 -10.40 1.83 -6.06
CA ALA A 150 -10.51 3.23 -6.45
C ALA A 150 -9.27 4.04 -6.05
N CYS A 151 -8.80 3.87 -4.80
CA CYS A 151 -7.65 4.62 -4.30
C CYS A 151 -6.36 4.22 -5.02
N CYS A 152 -6.20 2.95 -5.37
CA CYS A 152 -5.02 2.49 -6.11
C CYS A 152 -4.99 3.04 -7.54
N ASN A 153 -6.17 3.22 -8.17
CA ASN A 153 -6.22 3.91 -9.46
C ASN A 153 -5.68 5.34 -9.34
N ALA A 154 -6.14 6.08 -8.33
CA ALA A 154 -5.67 7.45 -8.09
C ALA A 154 -4.19 7.49 -7.76
N LEU A 155 -3.70 6.52 -6.99
CA LEU A 155 -2.28 6.41 -6.65
C LEU A 155 -1.42 6.16 -7.88
N LEU A 156 -1.85 5.27 -8.75
CA LEU A 156 -1.11 4.99 -9.98
C LEU A 156 -1.03 6.24 -10.87
N ASP A 157 -2.14 6.97 -11.00
CA ASP A 157 -2.17 8.22 -11.76
C ASP A 157 -1.20 9.25 -11.19
N LYS A 158 -1.18 9.40 -9.86
CA LYS A 158 -0.27 10.32 -9.17
C LYS A 158 1.19 9.95 -9.46
N ILE A 159 1.53 8.68 -9.34
CA ILE A 159 2.90 8.20 -9.56
C ILE A 159 3.32 8.43 -11.02
N LYS A 160 2.43 8.13 -11.95
CA LYS A 160 2.71 8.33 -13.38
C LYS A 160 2.98 9.81 -13.69
N GLN A 161 2.22 10.72 -13.08
CA GLN A 161 2.43 12.16 -13.26
C GLN A 161 3.73 12.62 -12.63
N GLU A 162 4.02 12.23 -11.39
CA GLU A 162 5.21 12.67 -10.66
C GLU A 162 6.51 12.15 -11.30
N HIS A 163 6.46 10.97 -11.89
CA HIS A 163 7.64 10.31 -12.45
C HIS A 163 7.63 10.27 -13.97
N ARG A 164 6.65 10.88 -14.61
CA ARG A 164 6.53 10.99 -16.07
C ARG A 164 6.53 9.62 -16.77
N LEU A 165 5.71 8.74 -16.27
CA LEU A 165 5.56 7.39 -16.81
C LEU A 165 4.42 7.28 -17.83
#